data_2ec712dccfc69c9bd86c6efa88691f85
#
_entry.id   2ec712dccfc69c9bd86c6efa88691f85
#
_cell.length_a   1.000
_cell.length_b   1.000
_cell.length_c   1.000
_cell.angle_alpha   90.00
_cell.angle_beta   90.00
_cell.angle_gamma   90.00
#
_symmetry.space_group_name_H-M   'P 1'
#
loop_
_entity.id
_entity.type
_entity.pdbx_description
1 polymer ?
#
loop_
_entity_poly.entity_id
_entity_poly.type
_entity_poly.pdbx_seq_one_letter_code
_entity_poly.pdbx_strand_id
1 'polypeptide(L)'
;MGQPAAKMGDTVTATDIHIILVPSPGGPVPTPTPCPFVGNITSGCVNTVLINSQPAAVVGSQAVNQPPHIPAGGPFQVPPTNQGQIISGSAPVLIGGQPAARNGDTAMTCNDPAPLPQGTVVAVSTVLIG
;
A
#
# COMPACT_ATOMS: atom_id res chain seq x y z
N MET A 1 15.00 -10.46 -16.73
CA MET A 1 14.46 -9.16 -17.10
C MET A 1 14.00 -8.43 -15.87
N GLY A 2 14.17 -7.12 -15.85
CA GLY A 2 13.82 -6.32 -14.70
C GLY A 2 12.41 -5.73 -14.78
N GLN A 3 11.97 -5.22 -13.66
CA GLN A 3 10.73 -4.46 -13.54
C GLN A 3 11.07 -3.01 -13.21
N PRO A 4 10.23 -2.04 -13.58
CA PRO A 4 10.47 -0.65 -13.21
C PRO A 4 10.67 -0.50 -11.70
N ALA A 5 11.74 0.19 -11.31
CA ALA A 5 12.02 0.46 -9.91
C ALA A 5 10.96 1.38 -9.33
N ALA A 6 10.57 1.12 -8.10
CA ALA A 6 9.63 1.96 -7.37
C ALA A 6 10.35 3.09 -6.64
N LYS A 7 9.67 4.21 -6.49
CA LYS A 7 10.21 5.43 -5.90
C LYS A 7 9.14 6.17 -5.14
N MET A 8 9.54 7.15 -4.37
CA MET A 8 8.59 8.04 -3.71
C MET A 8 7.66 8.68 -4.74
N GLY A 9 6.37 8.68 -4.44
CA GLY A 9 5.35 9.18 -5.34
C GLY A 9 4.67 8.12 -6.19
N ASP A 10 5.28 6.93 -6.30
CA ASP A 10 4.60 5.80 -6.95
C ASP A 10 3.48 5.27 -6.07
N THR A 11 2.68 4.35 -6.59
CA THR A 11 1.39 4.00 -6.01
C THR A 11 1.37 2.57 -5.51
N VAL A 12 0.58 2.33 -4.46
CA VAL A 12 0.15 1.00 -4.04
C VAL A 12 -1.35 0.94 -4.24
N THR A 13 -1.83 -0.11 -4.94
CA THR A 13 -3.26 -0.30 -5.16
C THR A 13 -3.72 -1.60 -4.53
N ALA A 14 -4.94 -1.58 -3.99
CA ALA A 14 -5.55 -2.76 -3.39
C ALA A 14 -7.07 -2.59 -3.32
N THR A 15 -7.74 -3.69 -3.00
CA THR A 15 -9.12 -3.64 -2.52
C THR A 15 -9.11 -4.13 -1.09
N ASP A 16 -9.27 -3.19 -0.16
CA ASP A 16 -9.32 -3.50 1.26
C ASP A 16 -10.72 -3.90 1.67
N ILE A 17 -10.82 -4.75 2.70
CA ILE A 17 -12.11 -5.10 3.29
C ILE A 17 -12.16 -4.49 4.68
N HIS A 18 -13.15 -3.63 4.90
CA HIS A 18 -13.41 -3.04 6.20
C HIS A 18 -14.83 -3.34 6.65
N ILE A 19 -15.01 -3.52 7.94
CA ILE A 19 -16.32 -3.84 8.49
C ILE A 19 -17.05 -2.54 8.81
N ILE A 20 -18.22 -2.38 8.17
CA ILE A 20 -19.12 -1.26 8.38
C ILE A 20 -20.25 -1.72 9.30
N LEU A 21 -20.61 -0.90 10.26
CA LEU A 21 -21.75 -1.15 11.14
C LEU A 21 -22.99 -0.56 10.51
N VAL A 22 -23.77 -1.40 9.84
CA VAL A 22 -24.96 -0.96 9.11
C VAL A 22 -26.14 -0.91 10.09
N PRO A 23 -26.82 0.25 10.27
CA PRO A 23 -27.98 0.35 11.16
C PRO A 23 -29.09 -0.59 10.73
N SER A 24 -29.74 -1.23 11.73
CA SER A 24 -30.89 -2.09 11.50
C SER A 24 -31.81 -2.04 12.72
N PRO A 25 -33.08 -2.50 12.60
CA PRO A 25 -34.01 -2.50 13.75
C PRO A 25 -33.50 -3.29 14.95
N GLY A 26 -32.71 -4.34 14.74
CA GLY A 26 -32.13 -5.15 15.81
C GLY A 26 -30.78 -4.66 16.31
N GLY A 27 -30.32 -3.49 15.84
CA GLY A 27 -29.01 -2.94 16.16
C GLY A 27 -28.07 -2.97 14.96
N PRO A 28 -26.87 -2.39 15.09
CA PRO A 28 -25.91 -2.36 13.97
C PRO A 28 -25.50 -3.76 13.55
N VAL A 29 -25.42 -3.98 12.24
CA VAL A 29 -25.00 -5.26 11.65
C VAL A 29 -23.60 -5.10 11.05
N PRO A 30 -22.59 -5.82 11.57
CA PRO A 30 -21.25 -5.80 10.97
C PRO A 30 -21.29 -6.35 9.53
N THR A 31 -20.85 -5.55 8.58
CA THR A 31 -20.93 -5.89 7.15
C THR A 31 -19.55 -5.67 6.51
N PRO A 32 -18.87 -6.75 6.06
CA PRO A 32 -17.62 -6.59 5.30
C PRO A 32 -17.88 -5.84 4.01
N THR A 33 -17.11 -4.80 3.76
CA THR A 33 -17.32 -3.91 2.61
C THR A 33 -16.01 -3.67 1.89
N PRO A 34 -15.95 -3.87 0.56
CA PRO A 34 -14.75 -3.56 -0.20
C PRO A 34 -14.53 -2.06 -0.27
N CYS A 35 -13.30 -1.64 -0.02
CA CYS A 35 -12.88 -0.24 -0.05
C CYS A 35 -11.63 -0.14 -0.92
N PRO A 36 -11.65 0.63 -2.01
CA PRO A 36 -10.46 0.75 -2.85
C PRO A 36 -9.36 1.51 -2.13
N PHE A 37 -8.15 0.97 -2.20
CA PHE A 37 -6.95 1.59 -1.66
C PHE A 37 -6.09 2.06 -2.83
N VAL A 38 -5.79 3.35 -2.87
CA VAL A 38 -4.84 3.94 -3.81
C VAL A 38 -3.93 4.86 -2.99
N GLY A 39 -2.76 4.35 -2.64
CA GLY A 39 -1.85 5.07 -1.76
C GLY A 39 -0.59 5.50 -2.49
N ASN A 40 -0.11 6.70 -2.18
CA ASN A 40 1.18 7.16 -2.66
C ASN A 40 2.26 6.77 -1.67
N ILE A 41 3.41 6.32 -2.19
CA ILE A 41 4.57 6.01 -1.36
C ILE A 41 5.14 7.33 -0.88
N THR A 42 5.13 7.55 0.45
CA THR A 42 5.48 8.84 1.03
C THR A 42 6.59 8.78 2.06
N SER A 43 6.93 7.59 2.57
CA SER A 43 7.93 7.48 3.62
C SER A 43 8.66 6.15 3.58
N GLY A 44 9.77 6.07 4.33
CA GLY A 44 10.57 4.86 4.39
C GLY A 44 11.42 4.64 3.15
N CYS A 45 11.56 5.64 2.28
CA CYS A 45 12.39 5.54 1.11
C CYS A 45 13.84 5.92 1.42
N VAL A 46 14.77 5.46 0.57
CA VAL A 46 16.20 5.70 0.75
C VAL A 46 16.59 6.99 0.01
N ASN A 47 16.90 8.03 0.78
CA ASN A 47 17.19 9.36 0.22
C ASN A 47 18.53 9.45 -0.50
N THR A 48 19.44 8.52 -0.22
CA THR A 48 20.78 8.53 -0.84
C THR A 48 20.81 7.84 -2.20
N VAL A 49 19.73 7.20 -2.61
CA VAL A 49 19.58 6.56 -3.92
C VAL A 49 18.34 7.13 -4.60
N LEU A 50 18.54 7.75 -5.73
CA LEU A 50 17.44 8.39 -6.47
C LEU A 50 17.10 7.56 -7.70
N ILE A 51 15.81 7.32 -7.88
CA ILE A 51 15.23 6.72 -9.07
C ILE A 51 14.47 7.82 -9.78
N ASN A 52 14.87 8.18 -10.98
CA ASN A 52 14.28 9.30 -11.72
C ASN A 52 14.11 10.54 -10.84
N SER A 53 15.15 10.87 -10.07
CA SER A 53 15.21 12.04 -9.18
C SER A 53 14.33 11.97 -7.93
N GLN A 54 13.79 10.79 -7.59
CA GLN A 54 13.02 10.59 -6.39
C GLN A 54 13.67 9.53 -5.51
N PRO A 55 13.56 9.64 -4.18
CA PRO A 55 14.10 8.60 -3.28
C PRO A 55 13.57 7.21 -3.63
N ALA A 56 14.47 6.23 -3.62
CA ALA A 56 14.13 4.86 -3.97
C ALA A 56 13.24 4.21 -2.92
N ALA A 57 12.21 3.49 -3.36
CA ALA A 57 11.37 2.70 -2.47
C ALA A 57 11.99 1.31 -2.27
N VAL A 58 11.82 0.79 -1.07
CA VAL A 58 12.37 -0.49 -0.64
C VAL A 58 11.33 -1.23 0.19
N VAL A 59 11.64 -2.48 0.54
CA VAL A 59 10.85 -3.19 1.54
C VAL A 59 10.86 -2.37 2.84
N GLY A 60 9.68 -2.11 3.39
CA GLY A 60 9.50 -1.24 4.54
C GLY A 60 9.00 0.15 4.20
N SER A 61 9.07 0.57 2.93
CA SER A 61 8.50 1.85 2.50
C SER A 61 6.98 1.83 2.69
N GLN A 62 6.41 2.99 3.03
CA GLN A 62 4.99 3.11 3.36
C GLN A 62 4.25 3.99 2.37
N ALA A 63 2.99 3.62 2.13
CA ALA A 63 2.06 4.37 1.30
C ALA A 63 0.87 4.80 2.13
N VAL A 64 0.31 5.97 1.79
CA VAL A 64 -0.87 6.51 2.46
C VAL A 64 -2.01 6.61 1.46
N ASN A 65 -3.14 5.99 1.80
CA ASN A 65 -4.33 6.00 0.96
C ASN A 65 -4.89 7.42 0.84
N GLN A 66 -5.07 7.87 -0.40
CA GLN A 66 -5.62 9.19 -0.70
C GLN A 66 -6.65 9.08 -1.82
N PRO A 67 -7.88 9.49 -1.58
CA PRO A 67 -8.42 9.97 -0.29
C PRO A 67 -8.56 8.83 0.72
N PRO A 68 -8.67 9.15 2.01
CA PRO A 68 -8.89 8.11 3.04
C PRO A 68 -10.18 7.33 2.77
N HIS A 69 -10.23 6.09 3.25
CA HIS A 69 -11.45 5.29 3.16
C HIS A 69 -12.63 6.02 3.81
N ILE A 70 -13.77 6.00 3.13
CA ILE A 70 -15.01 6.61 3.61
C ILE A 70 -16.02 5.51 3.85
N PRO A 71 -16.63 5.44 5.06
CA PRO A 71 -17.63 4.42 5.31
C PRO A 71 -18.91 4.70 4.51
N ALA A 72 -19.50 3.65 3.96
CA ALA A 72 -20.75 3.74 3.21
C ALA A 72 -21.81 2.90 3.91
N GLY A 73 -22.92 3.51 4.29
CA GLY A 73 -24.04 2.83 4.93
C GLY A 73 -23.97 2.72 6.45
N GLY A 74 -22.93 3.23 7.07
CA GLY A 74 -22.74 3.22 8.51
C GLY A 74 -21.30 3.49 8.88
N PRO A 75 -20.97 3.66 10.16
CA PRO A 75 -19.58 3.93 10.58
C PRO A 75 -18.72 2.68 10.45
N PHE A 76 -17.41 2.87 10.39
CA PHE A 76 -16.46 1.76 10.50
C PHE A 76 -16.53 1.16 11.91
N GLN A 77 -16.44 -0.16 11.97
CA GLN A 77 -16.29 -0.86 13.25
C GLN A 77 -14.94 -0.51 13.89
N VAL A 78 -13.89 -0.50 13.08
CA VAL A 78 -12.55 -0.08 13.49
C VAL A 78 -12.08 0.97 12.47
N PRO A 79 -11.65 2.16 12.91
CA PRO A 79 -11.15 3.16 11.98
C PRO A 79 -9.97 2.63 11.18
N PRO A 80 -10.02 2.72 9.83
CA PRO A 80 -8.90 2.26 9.01
C PRO A 80 -7.67 3.15 9.19
N THR A 81 -6.48 2.54 9.13
CA THR A 81 -5.23 3.30 9.23
C THR A 81 -4.92 4.06 7.95
N ASN A 82 -5.47 3.62 6.83
CA ASN A 82 -5.21 4.17 5.50
C ASN A 82 -3.73 4.09 5.12
N GLN A 83 -3.03 3.08 5.61
CA GLN A 83 -1.60 2.89 5.37
C GLN A 83 -1.32 1.54 4.75
N GLY A 84 -0.34 1.51 3.87
CA GLY A 84 0.21 0.30 3.30
C GLY A 84 1.72 0.25 3.50
N GLN A 85 2.29 -0.95 3.50
CA GLN A 85 3.72 -1.15 3.66
C GLN A 85 4.21 -2.18 2.66
N ILE A 86 5.26 -1.85 1.92
CA ILE A 86 5.86 -2.77 0.95
C ILE A 86 6.56 -3.90 1.69
N ILE A 87 6.24 -5.14 1.36
CA ILE A 87 6.76 -6.32 2.05
C ILE A 87 7.58 -7.24 1.15
N SER A 88 7.59 -7.03 -0.17
CA SER A 88 8.44 -7.82 -1.07
C SER A 88 9.24 -6.91 -1.98
N GLY A 89 10.38 -7.40 -2.44
CA GLY A 89 11.27 -6.67 -3.30
C GLY A 89 12.27 -7.58 -4.00
N SER A 90 13.22 -6.99 -4.69
CA SER A 90 14.25 -7.72 -5.41
C SER A 90 15.14 -8.50 -4.45
N ALA A 91 15.38 -9.78 -4.75
CA ALA A 91 16.34 -10.58 -3.98
C ALA A 91 17.79 -10.16 -4.26
N PRO A 92 18.18 -9.92 -5.52
CA PRO A 92 19.60 -9.60 -5.82
C PRO A 92 19.96 -8.14 -5.65
N VAL A 93 18.99 -7.21 -5.64
CA VAL A 93 19.30 -5.77 -5.58
C VAL A 93 18.86 -5.20 -4.24
N LEU A 94 19.85 -4.71 -3.49
CA LEU A 94 19.61 -4.05 -2.21
C LEU A 94 19.88 -2.55 -2.36
N ILE A 95 19.00 -1.76 -1.75
CA ILE A 95 19.17 -0.31 -1.67
C ILE A 95 19.08 0.06 -0.20
N GLY A 96 20.13 0.68 0.33
CA GLY A 96 20.18 1.01 1.74
C GLY A 96 20.08 -0.20 2.67
N GLY A 97 20.50 -1.37 2.18
CA GLY A 97 20.45 -2.61 2.96
C GLY A 97 19.11 -3.34 2.90
N GLN A 98 18.14 -2.84 2.15
CA GLN A 98 16.81 -3.44 2.01
C GLN A 98 16.56 -3.85 0.57
N PRO A 99 15.77 -4.91 0.31
CA PRO A 99 15.39 -5.27 -1.04
C PRO A 99 14.71 -4.11 -1.76
N ALA A 100 15.16 -3.83 -2.98
CA ALA A 100 14.60 -2.75 -3.77
C ALA A 100 13.18 -3.09 -4.21
N ALA A 101 12.26 -2.14 -4.07
CA ALA A 101 10.88 -2.33 -4.49
C ALA A 101 10.74 -2.10 -6.00
N ARG A 102 9.84 -2.86 -6.63
CA ARG A 102 9.62 -2.85 -8.07
C ARG A 102 8.13 -2.85 -8.38
N ASN A 103 7.81 -2.49 -9.60
CA ASN A 103 6.46 -2.69 -10.11
C ASN A 103 6.05 -4.16 -9.96
N GLY A 104 4.86 -4.40 -9.40
CA GLY A 104 4.33 -5.73 -9.16
C GLY A 104 4.67 -6.32 -7.80
N ASP A 105 5.51 -5.68 -7.01
CA ASP A 105 5.80 -6.15 -5.65
C ASP A 105 4.58 -6.00 -4.75
N THR A 106 4.59 -6.77 -3.65
CA THR A 106 3.44 -6.88 -2.76
C THR A 106 3.56 -5.90 -1.60
N ALA A 107 2.42 -5.33 -1.22
CA ALA A 107 2.31 -4.49 -0.04
C ALA A 107 1.20 -5.00 0.87
N MET A 108 1.41 -4.87 2.18
CA MET A 108 0.33 -5.03 3.16
C MET A 108 -0.49 -3.78 3.15
N THR A 109 -1.82 -3.91 3.09
CA THR A 109 -2.72 -2.77 3.22
C THR A 109 -3.66 -2.99 4.38
N CYS A 110 -4.27 -1.89 4.85
CA CYS A 110 -5.19 -1.97 5.98
C CYS A 110 -6.43 -2.78 5.60
N ASN A 111 -6.81 -3.70 6.46
CA ASN A 111 -7.98 -4.56 6.32
C ASN A 111 -8.52 -4.86 7.71
N ASP A 112 -9.70 -5.40 7.79
CA ASP A 112 -10.26 -5.89 9.05
C ASP A 112 -10.32 -7.41 9.01
N PRO A 113 -9.94 -8.08 10.09
CA PRO A 113 -9.48 -7.56 11.38
C PRO A 113 -7.99 -7.20 11.44
N ALA A 114 -7.22 -7.46 10.39
CA ALA A 114 -5.78 -7.21 10.37
C ALA A 114 -5.30 -6.91 8.97
N PRO A 115 -4.17 -6.21 8.80
CA PRO A 115 -3.60 -5.96 7.48
C PRO A 115 -3.38 -7.25 6.70
N LEU A 116 -3.57 -7.19 5.38
CA LEU A 116 -3.41 -8.33 4.48
C LEU A 116 -2.49 -7.96 3.30
N PRO A 117 -1.75 -8.95 2.74
CA PRO A 117 -0.82 -8.70 1.64
C PRO A 117 -1.55 -8.63 0.28
N GLN A 118 -2.49 -7.74 0.17
CA GLN A 118 -3.33 -7.61 -1.02
C GLN A 118 -2.94 -6.43 -1.91
N GLY A 119 -1.99 -5.62 -1.47
CA GLY A 119 -1.55 -4.47 -2.23
C GLY A 119 -0.53 -4.83 -3.30
N THR A 120 -0.55 -4.09 -4.39
CA THR A 120 0.40 -4.22 -5.49
C THR A 120 1.05 -2.87 -5.74
N VAL A 121 2.38 -2.88 -5.82
CA VAL A 121 3.14 -1.68 -6.17
C VAL A 121 2.98 -1.42 -7.66
N VAL A 122 2.56 -0.20 -8.00
CA VAL A 122 2.48 0.27 -9.38
C VAL A 122 3.53 1.35 -9.55
N ALA A 123 4.59 1.01 -10.28
CA ALA A 123 5.74 1.87 -10.43
C ALA A 123 6.03 2.14 -11.90
N VAL A 124 6.44 3.36 -12.19
CA VAL A 124 6.86 3.78 -13.52
C VAL A 124 8.22 4.46 -13.38
N SER A 125 9.24 3.90 -14.03
CA SER A 125 10.56 4.51 -14.08
C SER A 125 11.34 3.97 -15.27
N THR A 126 12.45 4.63 -15.59
CA THR A 126 13.37 4.17 -16.62
C THR A 126 14.41 3.21 -16.07
N VAL A 127 14.42 2.99 -14.75
CA VAL A 127 15.36 2.11 -14.08
C VAL A 127 14.69 0.75 -13.88
N LEU A 128 15.35 -0.31 -14.32
CA LEU A 128 14.84 -1.67 -14.20
C LEU A 128 15.62 -2.43 -13.12
N ILE A 129 14.91 -3.17 -12.29
CA ILE A 129 15.49 -3.95 -11.20
C ILE A 129 15.07 -5.41 -11.37
N GLY A 130 16.04 -6.27 -11.30
CA GLY A 130 15.82 -7.71 -11.43
C GLY A 130 15.21 -8.41 -10.23
#